data_12d28450403f3636ae55d7d7354913b9
#
_entry.id   12d28450403f3636ae55d7d7354913b9
#
_cell.length_a   1.000
_cell.length_b   1.000
_cell.length_c   1.000
_cell.angle_alpha   90.00
_cell.angle_beta   90.00
_cell.angle_gamma   90.00
#
_symmetry.space_group_name_H-M   'P 1'
#
loop_
_entity.id
_entity.type
_entity.pdbx_description
1 polymer ?
#
loop_
_entity_poly.entity_id
_entity_poly.type
_entity_poly.pdbx_seq_one_letter_code
_entity_poly.pdbx_strand_id
1 'polypeptide(L)'
;MIPSARINATIEILEKVDRSSLNVDRVTSSYFRQRRFAGAKDRSFIIELVYRLIRNRIKINWWLNSLDLAINPRSQVVAGLALFNEGPIEDTADLFKEGVYSTGLLDDEEGNLIKELAAQSIFNKKMPDNVKYECPDWIADRLRPIYGDETNSHLEALNTEASFDLRLNTLTNPNREGIRKALKKQGLETELTPYSPFGLRANRRQRIDGTKHFKSGLIEVQDEGSQLTALLVGAAPGMQVIDFCTGSGGKALVMGGLMQNTGRIVAMDCLLYTSPSPRD
;
A
#
# COMPACT_ATOMS: atom_id res chain seq x y z
N MET A 1 -9.47 -13.90 -15.37
CA MET A 1 -8.17 -14.26 -16.02
C MET A 1 -7.74 -15.61 -15.48
N ILE A 2 -7.01 -16.43 -16.27
CA ILE A 2 -6.36 -17.65 -15.77
C ILE A 2 -5.19 -17.25 -14.85
N PRO A 3 -4.78 -18.11 -13.89
CA PRO A 3 -3.70 -17.80 -12.96
C PRO A 3 -2.40 -17.32 -13.64
N SER A 4 -1.92 -18.04 -14.65
CA SER A 4 -0.70 -17.68 -15.42
C SER A 4 -0.78 -16.27 -16.04
N ALA A 5 -1.94 -15.87 -16.56
CA ALA A 5 -2.12 -14.52 -17.11
C ALA A 5 -2.07 -13.41 -16.04
N ARG A 6 -2.45 -13.72 -14.77
CA ARG A 6 -2.28 -12.77 -13.66
C ARG A 6 -0.81 -12.60 -13.32
N ILE A 7 -0.05 -13.68 -13.32
CA ILE A 7 1.40 -13.64 -13.08
C ILE A 7 2.11 -12.88 -14.20
N ASN A 8 1.76 -13.16 -15.46
CA ASN A 8 2.31 -12.40 -16.58
C ASN A 8 2.02 -10.90 -16.49
N ALA A 9 0.79 -10.54 -16.12
CA ALA A 9 0.42 -9.14 -15.89
C ALA A 9 1.25 -8.50 -14.77
N THR A 10 1.58 -9.26 -13.71
CA THR A 10 2.47 -8.80 -12.63
C THR A 10 3.87 -8.51 -13.17
N ILE A 11 4.44 -9.41 -13.96
CA ILE A 11 5.76 -9.22 -14.61
C ILE A 11 5.75 -7.97 -15.50
N GLU A 12 4.77 -7.82 -16.39
CA GLU A 12 4.65 -6.66 -17.27
C GLU A 12 4.50 -5.33 -16.50
N ILE A 13 3.82 -5.34 -15.36
CA ILE A 13 3.70 -4.14 -14.52
C ILE A 13 5.04 -3.81 -13.89
N LEU A 14 5.77 -4.78 -13.33
CA LEU A 14 7.10 -4.55 -12.76
C LEU A 14 8.10 -4.04 -13.79
N GLU A 15 8.09 -4.59 -15.01
CA GLU A 15 8.92 -4.07 -16.12
C GLU A 15 8.63 -2.60 -16.42
N LYS A 16 7.33 -2.21 -16.40
CA LYS A 16 6.94 -0.83 -16.63
C LYS A 16 7.31 0.08 -15.47
N VAL A 17 7.23 -0.40 -14.24
CA VAL A 17 7.69 0.32 -13.06
C VAL A 17 9.19 0.60 -13.15
N ASP A 18 9.98 -0.39 -13.55
CA ASP A 18 11.44 -0.25 -13.65
C ASP A 18 11.89 0.70 -14.76
N ARG A 19 11.12 0.79 -15.84
CA ARG A 19 11.39 1.68 -16.98
C ARG A 19 10.80 3.08 -16.83
N SER A 20 10.03 3.33 -15.76
CA SER A 20 9.24 4.56 -15.59
C SER A 20 9.68 5.34 -14.37
N SER A 21 9.62 6.66 -14.44
CA SER A 21 9.71 7.56 -13.27
C SER A 21 8.37 7.74 -12.55
N LEU A 22 7.31 7.09 -13.02
CA LEU A 22 5.98 7.19 -12.43
C LEU A 22 5.87 6.28 -11.20
N ASN A 23 5.03 6.69 -10.26
CA ASN A 23 4.71 5.84 -9.11
C ASN A 23 3.90 4.59 -9.54
N VAL A 24 3.95 3.55 -8.73
CA VAL A 24 3.31 2.25 -8.99
C VAL A 24 1.82 2.38 -9.25
N ASP A 25 1.12 3.28 -8.53
CA ASP A 25 -0.32 3.51 -8.71
C ASP A 25 -0.67 4.02 -10.10
N ARG A 26 0.14 4.93 -10.65
CA ARG A 26 -0.06 5.44 -12.00
C ARG A 26 0.22 4.38 -13.06
N VAL A 27 1.28 3.61 -12.86
CA VAL A 27 1.63 2.51 -13.77
C VAL A 27 0.51 1.46 -13.79
N THR A 28 0.05 1.00 -12.63
CA THR A 28 -1.02 0.01 -12.50
C THR A 28 -2.35 0.53 -13.05
N SER A 29 -2.71 1.77 -12.73
CA SER A 29 -3.95 2.41 -13.23
C SER A 29 -3.92 2.52 -14.76
N SER A 30 -2.80 2.94 -15.34
CA SER A 30 -2.62 3.01 -16.80
C SER A 30 -2.68 1.63 -17.44
N TYR A 31 -2.03 0.64 -16.81
CA TYR A 31 -2.05 -0.74 -17.27
C TYR A 31 -3.48 -1.30 -17.37
N PHE A 32 -4.29 -1.15 -16.33
CA PHE A 32 -5.67 -1.65 -16.31
C PHE A 32 -6.66 -0.83 -17.14
N ARG A 33 -6.36 0.44 -17.41
CA ARG A 33 -7.15 1.26 -18.34
C ARG A 33 -7.15 0.68 -19.76
N GLN A 34 -6.01 0.14 -20.17
CA GLN A 34 -5.83 -0.53 -21.48
C GLN A 34 -6.37 -1.96 -21.48
N ARG A 35 -6.51 -2.60 -20.33
CA ARG A 35 -6.90 -4.02 -20.17
C ARG A 35 -8.22 -4.13 -19.39
N ARG A 36 -9.30 -3.59 -19.98
CA ARG A 36 -10.64 -3.55 -19.35
C ARG A 36 -11.24 -4.92 -19.07
N PHE A 37 -10.78 -5.97 -19.73
CA PHE A 37 -11.21 -7.35 -19.53
C PHE A 37 -10.79 -7.93 -18.16
N ALA A 38 -9.80 -7.33 -17.48
CA ALA A 38 -9.41 -7.75 -16.15
C ALA A 38 -10.52 -7.39 -15.15
N GLY A 39 -11.15 -8.42 -14.55
CA GLY A 39 -12.18 -8.27 -13.54
C GLY A 39 -11.64 -7.70 -12.22
N ALA A 40 -12.55 -7.29 -11.33
CA ALA A 40 -12.16 -6.68 -10.05
C ALA A 40 -11.27 -7.61 -9.20
N LYS A 41 -11.60 -8.89 -9.13
CA LYS A 41 -10.81 -9.90 -8.40
C LYS A 41 -9.42 -10.09 -9.00
N ASP A 42 -9.31 -10.10 -10.34
CA ASP A 42 -8.02 -10.23 -11.01
C ASP A 42 -7.13 -9.01 -10.74
N ARG A 43 -7.71 -7.80 -10.83
CA ARG A 43 -6.98 -6.56 -10.54
C ARG A 43 -6.50 -6.52 -9.10
N SER A 44 -7.35 -6.91 -8.14
CA SER A 44 -6.98 -6.95 -6.73
C SER A 44 -5.80 -7.88 -6.48
N PHE A 45 -5.85 -9.10 -7.02
CA PHE A 45 -4.77 -10.07 -6.92
C PHE A 45 -3.45 -9.54 -7.51
N ILE A 46 -3.50 -9.01 -8.74
CA ILE A 46 -2.30 -8.50 -9.43
C ILE A 46 -1.69 -7.32 -8.64
N ILE A 47 -2.52 -6.37 -8.20
CA ILE A 47 -2.06 -5.21 -7.44
C ILE A 47 -1.43 -5.65 -6.12
N GLU A 48 -2.08 -6.55 -5.39
CA GLU A 48 -1.56 -7.09 -4.13
C GLU A 48 -0.20 -7.77 -4.31
N LEU A 49 -0.06 -8.62 -5.34
CA LEU A 49 1.20 -9.28 -5.64
C LEU A 49 2.29 -8.27 -6.04
N VAL A 50 1.99 -7.30 -6.91
CA VAL A 50 2.94 -6.24 -7.29
C VAL A 50 3.45 -5.50 -6.06
N TYR A 51 2.56 -5.07 -5.17
CA TYR A 51 2.98 -4.36 -3.94
C TYR A 51 3.73 -5.25 -2.96
N ARG A 52 3.38 -6.53 -2.85
CA ARG A 52 4.10 -7.48 -2.01
C ARG A 52 5.53 -7.70 -2.52
N LEU A 53 5.71 -7.83 -3.83
CA LEU A 53 7.03 -7.95 -4.45
C LEU A 53 7.87 -6.68 -4.27
N ILE A 54 7.29 -5.50 -4.49
CA ILE A 54 8.01 -4.23 -4.34
C ILE A 54 8.42 -3.99 -2.89
N ARG A 55 7.54 -4.28 -1.92
CA ARG A 55 7.85 -4.15 -0.48
C ARG A 55 8.95 -5.10 0.01
N ASN A 56 9.20 -6.18 -0.71
CA ASN A 56 10.22 -7.18 -0.35
C ASN A 56 11.34 -7.27 -1.39
N ARG A 57 11.49 -6.23 -2.20
CA ARG A 57 12.35 -6.26 -3.39
C ARG A 57 13.83 -6.44 -3.04
N ILE A 58 14.30 -5.79 -1.98
CA ILE A 58 15.70 -5.87 -1.56
C ILE A 58 16.01 -7.27 -1.03
N LYS A 59 15.11 -7.89 -0.26
CA LYS A 59 15.25 -9.28 0.20
C LYS A 59 15.22 -10.28 -0.96
N ILE A 60 14.28 -10.11 -1.90
CA ILE A 60 14.20 -10.97 -3.08
C ILE A 60 15.49 -10.86 -3.91
N ASN A 61 15.98 -9.67 -4.14
CA ASN A 61 17.23 -9.44 -4.87
C ASN A 61 18.44 -10.03 -4.13
N TRP A 62 18.44 -9.97 -2.79
CA TRP A 62 19.48 -10.60 -2.00
C TRP A 62 19.49 -12.14 -2.17
N TRP A 63 18.32 -12.76 -2.20
CA TRP A 63 18.19 -14.19 -2.48
C TRP A 63 18.67 -14.55 -3.88
N LEU A 64 18.24 -13.80 -4.91
CA LEU A 64 18.71 -14.01 -6.29
C LEU A 64 20.23 -13.88 -6.39
N ASN A 65 20.81 -12.83 -5.82
CA ASN A 65 22.27 -12.64 -5.78
C ASN A 65 23.00 -13.75 -5.02
N SER A 66 22.42 -14.29 -3.95
CA SER A 66 23.04 -15.38 -3.18
C SER A 66 23.10 -16.70 -3.93
N LEU A 67 22.35 -16.82 -5.02
CA LEU A 67 22.27 -17.95 -5.92
C LEU A 67 22.89 -17.65 -7.28
N ASP A 68 23.62 -16.53 -7.43
CA ASP A 68 24.24 -16.05 -8.68
C ASP A 68 23.27 -15.91 -9.86
N LEU A 69 21.99 -15.59 -9.58
CA LEU A 69 20.96 -15.45 -10.59
C LEU A 69 20.75 -14.01 -11.02
N ALA A 70 20.36 -13.84 -12.30
CA ALA A 70 20.09 -12.53 -12.88
C ALA A 70 18.85 -11.87 -12.22
N ILE A 71 18.98 -10.59 -11.84
CA ILE A 71 17.88 -9.78 -11.30
C ILE A 71 17.12 -9.14 -12.45
N ASN A 72 15.89 -9.60 -12.65
CA ASN A 72 14.93 -9.02 -13.58
C ASN A 72 13.50 -9.22 -13.06
N PRO A 73 12.48 -8.55 -13.63
CA PRO A 73 11.09 -8.69 -13.14
C PRO A 73 10.58 -10.12 -13.10
N ARG A 74 10.95 -10.96 -14.06
CA ARG A 74 10.52 -12.36 -14.10
C ARG A 74 11.16 -13.17 -12.96
N SER A 75 12.49 -13.09 -12.79
CA SER A 75 13.18 -13.80 -11.70
C SER A 75 12.71 -13.31 -10.32
N GLN A 76 12.43 -12.00 -10.18
CA GLN A 76 11.84 -11.45 -8.93
C GLN A 76 10.46 -12.01 -8.64
N VAL A 77 9.61 -12.20 -9.65
CA VAL A 77 8.28 -12.81 -9.48
C VAL A 77 8.41 -14.28 -9.12
N VAL A 78 9.26 -15.05 -9.82
CA VAL A 78 9.50 -16.48 -9.52
C VAL A 78 10.00 -16.64 -8.09
N ALA A 79 11.05 -15.92 -7.70
CA ALA A 79 11.62 -15.97 -6.35
C ALA A 79 10.62 -15.52 -5.28
N GLY A 80 9.90 -14.42 -5.55
CA GLY A 80 8.90 -13.91 -4.63
C GLY A 80 7.76 -14.89 -4.39
N LEU A 81 7.23 -15.51 -5.44
CA LEU A 81 6.20 -16.54 -5.30
C LEU A 81 6.68 -17.74 -4.49
N ALA A 82 7.90 -18.22 -4.74
CA ALA A 82 8.49 -19.31 -3.97
C ALA A 82 8.66 -18.96 -2.47
N LEU A 83 9.17 -17.74 -2.18
CA LEU A 83 9.38 -17.26 -0.81
C LEU A 83 8.09 -16.92 -0.05
N PHE A 84 7.02 -16.53 -0.76
CA PHE A 84 5.74 -16.17 -0.18
C PHE A 84 4.78 -17.35 -0.08
N ASN A 85 5.08 -18.45 -0.73
CA ASN A 85 4.19 -19.59 -0.80
C ASN A 85 4.18 -20.33 0.53
N GLU A 86 2.99 -20.49 1.11
CA GLU A 86 2.72 -21.30 2.29
C GLU A 86 2.20 -22.70 1.91
N GLY A 87 2.09 -22.98 0.60
CA GLY A 87 1.56 -24.22 0.02
C GLY A 87 2.63 -25.13 -0.60
N PRO A 88 2.22 -26.22 -1.26
CA PRO A 88 3.10 -27.12 -1.99
C PRO A 88 3.86 -26.41 -3.12
N ILE A 89 5.08 -26.87 -3.41
CA ILE A 89 5.97 -26.30 -4.47
C ILE A 89 5.30 -26.38 -5.83
N GLU A 90 4.56 -27.44 -6.10
CA GLU A 90 3.83 -27.70 -7.34
C GLU A 90 2.83 -26.59 -7.66
N ASP A 91 2.20 -26.01 -6.63
CA ASP A 91 1.24 -24.92 -6.80
C ASP A 91 1.90 -23.68 -7.42
N THR A 92 3.15 -23.39 -7.05
CA THR A 92 3.90 -22.26 -7.63
C THR A 92 4.29 -22.54 -9.07
N ALA A 93 4.78 -23.75 -9.38
CA ALA A 93 5.15 -24.14 -10.74
C ALA A 93 3.93 -24.15 -11.68
N ASP A 94 2.77 -24.56 -11.20
CA ASP A 94 1.50 -24.58 -11.94
C ASP A 94 0.98 -23.20 -12.35
N LEU A 95 1.53 -22.13 -11.79
CA LEU A 95 1.24 -20.76 -12.23
C LEU A 95 1.93 -20.39 -13.55
N PHE A 96 2.94 -21.15 -13.98
CA PHE A 96 3.72 -20.89 -15.19
C PHE A 96 3.33 -21.90 -16.26
N LYS A 97 2.54 -21.45 -17.25
CA LYS A 97 2.00 -22.29 -18.33
C LYS A 97 2.12 -21.60 -19.67
N GLU A 98 2.21 -22.40 -20.74
CA GLU A 98 2.07 -21.90 -22.10
C GLU A 98 0.67 -21.37 -22.37
N GLY A 99 0.59 -20.42 -23.26
CA GLY A 99 -0.69 -19.87 -23.73
C GLY A 99 -0.62 -18.40 -24.10
N VAL A 100 -1.67 -17.95 -24.77
CA VAL A 100 -1.81 -16.52 -25.11
C VAL A 100 -1.96 -15.70 -23.81
N TYR A 101 -1.12 -14.69 -23.64
CA TYR A 101 -1.03 -13.85 -22.44
C TYR A 101 -0.54 -14.58 -21.16
N SER A 102 0.03 -15.76 -21.28
CA SER A 102 0.62 -16.51 -20.18
C SER A 102 2.10 -16.20 -20.00
N THR A 103 2.67 -16.63 -18.89
CA THR A 103 4.09 -16.45 -18.53
C THR A 103 5.06 -17.25 -19.41
N GLY A 104 4.58 -18.28 -20.13
CA GLY A 104 5.40 -19.37 -20.61
C GLY A 104 5.73 -20.37 -19.50
N LEU A 105 6.36 -21.48 -19.86
CA LEU A 105 6.87 -22.46 -18.90
C LEU A 105 8.06 -21.90 -18.12
N LEU A 106 8.34 -22.50 -16.98
CA LEU A 106 9.60 -22.31 -16.27
C LEU A 106 10.71 -23.02 -17.04
N ASP A 107 11.87 -22.41 -17.10
CA ASP A 107 13.09 -23.09 -17.50
C ASP A 107 13.70 -23.89 -16.34
N ASP A 108 14.79 -24.63 -16.61
CA ASP A 108 15.43 -25.47 -15.60
C ASP A 108 16.01 -24.64 -14.43
N GLU A 109 16.53 -23.45 -14.70
CA GLU A 109 17.09 -22.55 -13.69
C GLU A 109 15.98 -22.00 -12.77
N GLU A 110 14.86 -21.58 -13.33
CA GLU A 110 13.68 -21.11 -12.60
C GLU A 110 13.04 -22.25 -11.78
N GLY A 111 12.97 -23.45 -12.33
CA GLY A 111 12.48 -24.63 -11.63
C GLY A 111 13.35 -25.02 -10.44
N ASN A 112 14.67 -24.90 -10.55
CA ASN A 112 15.60 -25.12 -9.44
C ASN A 112 15.50 -23.99 -8.40
N LEU A 113 15.38 -22.74 -8.81
CA LEU A 113 15.16 -21.59 -7.94
C LEU A 113 13.94 -21.80 -7.05
N ILE A 114 12.82 -22.24 -7.60
CA ILE A 114 11.60 -22.51 -6.79
C ILE A 114 11.89 -23.60 -5.75
N LYS A 115 12.54 -24.69 -6.11
CA LYS A 115 12.86 -25.78 -5.18
C LYS A 115 13.77 -25.32 -4.04
N GLU A 116 14.77 -24.50 -4.33
CA GLU A 116 15.69 -23.97 -3.31
C GLU A 116 15.02 -22.98 -2.36
N LEU A 117 14.13 -22.13 -2.87
CA LEU A 117 13.51 -21.09 -2.08
C LEU A 117 12.24 -21.50 -1.36
N ALA A 118 11.51 -22.52 -1.81
CA ALA A 118 10.23 -22.92 -1.22
C ALA A 118 10.32 -23.37 0.25
N ALA A 119 11.48 -23.88 0.68
CA ALA A 119 11.73 -24.24 2.07
C ALA A 119 12.37 -23.10 2.90
N GLN A 120 12.59 -21.94 2.30
CA GLN A 120 13.26 -20.82 2.94
C GLN A 120 12.24 -19.78 3.44
N SER A 121 12.58 -19.13 4.54
CA SER A 121 11.91 -17.89 4.92
C SER A 121 12.46 -16.75 4.07
N ILE A 122 11.59 -15.79 3.69
CA ILE A 122 12.06 -14.57 3.03
C ILE A 122 13.14 -13.84 3.85
N PHE A 123 13.08 -13.98 5.17
CA PHE A 123 14.08 -13.48 6.11
C PHE A 123 15.18 -14.51 6.33
N ASN A 124 16.44 -14.11 6.14
CA ASN A 124 17.61 -14.93 6.44
C ASN A 124 18.52 -14.19 7.42
N LYS A 125 19.05 -14.92 8.42
CA LYS A 125 19.94 -14.35 9.44
C LYS A 125 21.22 -13.75 8.87
N LYS A 126 21.68 -14.21 7.69
CA LYS A 126 22.87 -13.71 7.00
C LYS A 126 22.63 -12.39 6.25
N MET A 127 21.40 -11.95 6.12
CA MET A 127 21.08 -10.67 5.47
C MET A 127 21.68 -9.52 6.28
N PRO A 128 22.34 -8.53 5.64
CA PRO A 128 22.71 -7.28 6.31
C PRO A 128 21.44 -6.47 6.66
N ASP A 129 21.57 -5.51 7.58
CA ASP A 129 20.41 -4.79 8.12
C ASP A 129 19.62 -4.01 7.06
N ASN A 130 20.31 -3.40 6.08
CA ASN A 130 19.65 -2.72 4.96
C ASN A 130 18.72 -3.65 4.17
N VAL A 131 19.10 -4.92 4.01
CA VAL A 131 18.28 -5.95 3.37
C VAL A 131 17.15 -6.40 4.29
N LYS A 132 17.44 -6.69 5.57
CA LYS A 132 16.44 -7.12 6.55
C LYS A 132 15.28 -6.16 6.65
N TYR A 133 15.58 -4.86 6.65
CA TYR A 133 14.59 -3.79 6.83
C TYR A 133 14.15 -3.11 5.54
N GLU A 134 14.50 -3.66 4.37
CA GLU A 134 14.12 -3.10 3.06
C GLU A 134 14.46 -1.61 2.93
N CYS A 135 15.60 -1.21 3.46
CA CYS A 135 16.00 0.19 3.53
C CYS A 135 17.33 0.39 2.81
N PRO A 136 17.41 1.22 1.76
CA PRO A 136 18.68 1.60 1.16
C PRO A 136 19.63 2.23 2.19
N ASP A 137 20.94 1.91 2.11
CA ASP A 137 21.94 2.35 3.07
C ASP A 137 21.92 3.86 3.28
N TRP A 138 21.80 4.65 2.21
CA TRP A 138 21.77 6.12 2.30
C TRP A 138 20.60 6.68 3.13
N ILE A 139 19.47 5.93 3.24
CA ILE A 139 18.35 6.30 4.11
C ILE A 139 18.69 5.90 5.55
N ALA A 140 19.16 4.66 5.76
CA ALA A 140 19.51 4.16 7.08
C ALA A 140 20.57 5.04 7.74
N ASP A 141 21.60 5.47 6.99
CA ASP A 141 22.67 6.33 7.48
C ASP A 141 22.19 7.73 7.92
N ARG A 142 21.09 8.22 7.33
CA ARG A 142 20.45 9.48 7.74
C ARG A 142 19.54 9.33 8.95
N LEU A 143 18.98 8.14 9.16
CA LEU A 143 18.06 7.88 10.27
C LEU A 143 18.81 7.50 11.56
N ARG A 144 19.94 6.78 11.46
CA ARG A 144 20.75 6.36 12.61
C ARG A 144 21.16 7.50 13.56
N PRO A 145 21.61 8.68 13.08
CA PRO A 145 21.92 9.79 13.97
C PRO A 145 20.72 10.36 14.73
N ILE A 146 19.50 10.12 14.23
CA ILE A 146 18.25 10.64 14.82
C ILE A 146 17.69 9.65 15.83
N TYR A 147 17.64 8.36 15.48
CA TYR A 147 16.96 7.32 16.25
C TYR A 147 17.90 6.37 17.00
N GLY A 148 19.23 6.45 16.77
CA GLY A 148 20.21 5.60 17.43
C GLY A 148 19.86 4.11 17.29
N ASP A 149 19.83 3.41 18.43
CA ASP A 149 19.53 1.97 18.49
C ASP A 149 18.09 1.61 18.09
N GLU A 150 17.17 2.57 18.11
CA GLU A 150 15.78 2.35 17.71
C GLU A 150 15.58 2.42 16.18
N THR A 151 16.61 2.74 15.40
CA THR A 151 16.50 2.85 13.93
C THR A 151 15.90 1.61 13.31
N ASN A 152 16.34 0.43 13.72
CA ASN A 152 15.89 -0.83 13.13
C ASN A 152 14.40 -1.10 13.42
N SER A 153 13.92 -0.80 14.62
CA SER A 153 12.50 -0.94 14.96
C SER A 153 11.61 0.04 14.19
N HIS A 154 12.09 1.25 13.94
CA HIS A 154 11.40 2.23 13.08
C HIS A 154 11.34 1.77 11.62
N LEU A 155 12.43 1.22 11.08
CA LEU A 155 12.47 0.69 9.71
C LEU A 155 11.52 -0.52 9.55
N GLU A 156 11.46 -1.40 10.55
CA GLU A 156 10.52 -2.51 10.57
C GLU A 156 9.06 -2.02 10.58
N ALA A 157 8.76 -1.02 11.42
CA ALA A 157 7.44 -0.41 11.46
C ALA A 157 7.03 0.23 10.13
N LEU A 158 7.97 0.87 9.41
CA LEU A 158 7.72 1.45 8.08
C LEU A 158 7.41 0.38 7.01
N ASN A 159 7.89 -0.84 7.18
CA ASN A 159 7.65 -1.95 6.26
C ASN A 159 6.37 -2.73 6.56
N THR A 160 5.71 -2.46 7.67
CA THR A 160 4.40 -3.06 7.95
C THR A 160 3.32 -2.49 7.05
N GLU A 161 2.32 -3.29 6.72
CA GLU A 161 1.19 -2.80 5.96
C GLU A 161 0.42 -1.77 6.78
N ALA A 162 0.20 -0.59 6.19
CA ALA A 162 -0.56 0.46 6.85
C ALA A 162 -1.99 0.01 7.15
N SER A 163 -2.47 0.32 8.36
CA SER A 163 -3.86 0.11 8.73
C SER A 163 -4.81 0.82 7.77
N PHE A 164 -6.01 0.29 7.64
CA PHE A 164 -7.06 0.95 6.86
C PHE A 164 -7.95 1.73 7.80
N ASP A 165 -7.59 3.00 8.02
CA ASP A 165 -8.29 3.86 8.96
C ASP A 165 -9.26 4.80 8.24
N LEU A 166 -10.37 5.04 8.89
CA LEU A 166 -11.43 5.95 8.48
C LEU A 166 -11.55 7.07 9.49
N ARG A 167 -11.84 8.25 9.02
CA ARG A 167 -12.13 9.43 9.83
C ARG A 167 -13.61 9.81 9.69
N LEU A 168 -14.24 10.11 10.81
CA LEU A 168 -15.58 10.66 10.83
C LEU A 168 -15.53 12.18 10.60
N ASN A 169 -16.53 12.69 9.90
CA ASN A 169 -16.70 14.13 9.68
C ASN A 169 -17.29 14.78 10.94
N THR A 170 -16.46 15.53 11.66
CA THR A 170 -16.84 16.16 12.95
C THR A 170 -17.88 17.28 12.81
N LEU A 171 -18.04 17.88 11.62
CA LEU A 171 -19.08 18.88 11.36
C LEU A 171 -20.51 18.34 11.52
N THR A 172 -20.69 17.03 11.33
CA THR A 172 -22.00 16.39 11.45
C THR A 172 -22.26 15.84 12.85
N ASN A 173 -21.33 16.08 13.80
CA ASN A 173 -21.37 15.57 15.18
C ASN A 173 -21.72 14.06 15.23
N PRO A 174 -20.98 13.20 14.54
CA PRO A 174 -21.34 11.81 14.36
C PRO A 174 -21.15 11.02 15.66
N ASN A 175 -22.12 10.17 15.99
CA ASN A 175 -21.94 9.16 17.01
C ASN A 175 -21.01 8.05 16.46
N ARG A 176 -19.76 8.03 16.91
CA ARG A 176 -18.70 7.10 16.48
C ARG A 176 -19.14 5.63 16.58
N GLU A 177 -19.76 5.24 17.70
CA GLU A 177 -20.29 3.89 17.88
C GLU A 177 -21.50 3.60 16.97
N GLY A 178 -22.35 4.58 16.75
CA GLY A 178 -23.48 4.45 15.82
C GLY A 178 -23.02 4.20 14.41
N ILE A 179 -22.02 4.95 13.94
CA ILE A 179 -21.41 4.75 12.61
C ILE A 179 -20.73 3.39 12.52
N ARG A 180 -19.95 2.96 13.53
CA ARG A 180 -19.32 1.65 13.60
C ARG A 180 -20.34 0.52 13.41
N LYS A 181 -21.45 0.57 14.15
CA LYS A 181 -22.56 -0.41 14.05
C LYS A 181 -23.22 -0.39 12.66
N ALA A 182 -23.38 0.78 12.07
CA ALA A 182 -23.97 0.93 10.74
C ALA A 182 -23.05 0.39 9.64
N LEU A 183 -21.74 0.59 9.75
CA LEU A 183 -20.74 0.04 8.84
C LEU A 183 -20.67 -1.49 8.94
N LYS A 184 -20.74 -2.05 10.15
CA LYS A 184 -20.80 -3.51 10.35
C LYS A 184 -21.99 -4.14 9.62
N LYS A 185 -23.18 -3.51 9.64
CA LYS A 185 -24.36 -3.97 8.89
C LYS A 185 -24.13 -3.96 7.36
N GLN A 186 -23.15 -3.17 6.86
CA GLN A 186 -22.78 -3.11 5.45
C GLN A 186 -21.57 -4.03 5.13
N GLY A 187 -21.18 -4.89 6.08
CA GLY A 187 -20.06 -5.82 5.91
C GLY A 187 -18.67 -5.23 6.12
N LEU A 188 -18.58 -3.98 6.67
CA LEU A 188 -17.33 -3.34 7.06
C LEU A 188 -17.18 -3.42 8.58
N GLU A 189 -16.42 -4.39 9.05
CA GLU A 189 -16.04 -4.48 10.45
C GLU A 189 -14.94 -3.48 10.78
N THR A 190 -15.19 -2.69 11.82
CA THR A 190 -14.26 -1.65 12.29
C THR A 190 -14.18 -1.65 13.80
N GLU A 191 -13.03 -1.20 14.30
CA GLU A 191 -12.78 -0.92 15.71
C GLU A 191 -12.53 0.58 15.90
N LEU A 192 -12.58 1.05 17.15
CA LEU A 192 -12.18 2.41 17.44
C LEU A 192 -10.66 2.53 17.35
N THR A 193 -10.16 3.58 16.68
CA THR A 193 -8.73 3.86 16.73
C THR A 193 -8.31 4.25 18.15
N PRO A 194 -7.10 3.86 18.60
CA PRO A 194 -6.68 4.06 20.00
C PRO A 194 -6.48 5.53 20.39
N TYR A 195 -6.08 6.38 19.47
CA TYR A 195 -5.67 7.75 19.79
C TYR A 195 -6.59 8.81 19.21
N SER A 196 -7.08 8.64 17.99
CA SER A 196 -7.97 9.62 17.37
C SER A 196 -9.39 9.51 17.90
N PRO A 197 -10.01 10.61 18.41
CA PRO A 197 -11.36 10.58 18.94
C PRO A 197 -12.45 10.37 17.89
N PHE A 198 -12.13 10.49 16.60
CA PHE A 198 -13.06 10.33 15.49
C PHE A 198 -12.58 9.30 14.43
N GLY A 199 -11.58 8.50 14.77
CA GLY A 199 -11.05 7.47 13.89
C GLY A 199 -11.73 6.11 14.08
N LEU A 200 -11.89 5.35 13.01
CA LEU A 200 -12.26 3.94 12.99
C LEU A 200 -11.23 3.17 12.21
N ARG A 201 -10.78 2.01 12.70
CA ARG A 201 -9.85 1.11 12.03
C ARG A 201 -10.59 -0.08 11.47
N ALA A 202 -10.50 -0.31 10.17
CA ALA A 202 -11.08 -1.49 9.56
C ALA A 202 -10.13 -2.69 9.70
N ASN A 203 -10.70 -3.88 9.90
CA ASN A 203 -9.95 -5.12 10.04
C ASN A 203 -9.25 -5.56 8.75
N ARG A 204 -9.66 -5.02 7.61
CA ARG A 204 -9.04 -5.26 6.29
C ARG A 204 -9.30 -4.09 5.36
N ARG A 205 -8.43 -3.90 4.38
CA ARG A 205 -8.64 -2.93 3.31
C ARG A 205 -9.76 -3.40 2.39
N GLN A 206 -10.76 -2.54 2.18
CA GLN A 206 -11.86 -2.80 1.27
C GLN A 206 -12.41 -1.51 0.65
N ARG A 207 -13.16 -1.64 -0.43
CA ARG A 207 -13.78 -0.49 -1.09
C ARG A 207 -14.92 0.05 -0.24
N ILE A 208 -14.87 1.34 0.07
CA ILE A 208 -15.92 2.04 0.82
C ILE A 208 -16.67 3.08 -0.01
N ASP A 209 -16.17 3.39 -1.21
CA ASP A 209 -16.75 4.37 -2.16
C ASP A 209 -18.22 4.09 -2.51
N GLY A 210 -18.65 2.82 -2.42
CA GLY A 210 -20.04 2.41 -2.59
C GLY A 210 -20.94 2.65 -1.37
N THR A 211 -20.39 2.91 -0.18
CA THR A 211 -21.18 3.05 1.05
C THR A 211 -21.91 4.39 1.11
N LYS A 212 -23.10 4.40 1.73
CA LYS A 212 -23.85 5.64 1.93
C LYS A 212 -23.09 6.65 2.78
N HIS A 213 -22.36 6.17 3.78
CA HIS A 213 -21.60 7.00 4.70
C HIS A 213 -20.43 7.72 4.00
N PHE A 214 -19.75 7.05 3.07
CA PHE A 214 -18.70 7.69 2.27
C PHE A 214 -19.28 8.72 1.29
N LYS A 215 -20.32 8.34 0.55
CA LYS A 215 -20.98 9.22 -0.42
C LYS A 215 -21.59 10.48 0.19
N SER A 216 -22.06 10.41 1.44
CA SER A 216 -22.58 11.56 2.17
C SER A 216 -21.50 12.39 2.87
N GLY A 217 -20.22 12.01 2.78
CA GLY A 217 -19.13 12.69 3.44
C GLY A 217 -19.11 12.54 4.96
N LEU A 218 -19.79 11.52 5.50
CA LEU A 218 -19.77 11.21 6.94
C LEU A 218 -18.49 10.52 7.36
N ILE A 219 -17.86 9.77 6.45
CA ILE A 219 -16.57 9.10 6.66
C ILE A 219 -15.65 9.36 5.47
N GLU A 220 -14.37 9.39 5.74
CA GLU A 220 -13.29 9.48 4.74
C GLU A 220 -12.16 8.51 5.09
N VAL A 221 -11.38 8.10 4.09
CA VAL A 221 -10.15 7.32 4.33
C VAL A 221 -9.07 8.28 4.78
N GLN A 222 -8.58 8.09 5.99
CA GLN A 222 -7.45 8.84 6.51
C GLN A 222 -6.76 8.06 7.63
N ASP A 223 -5.46 7.88 7.50
CA ASP A 223 -4.61 7.27 8.52
C ASP A 223 -4.71 8.00 9.87
N GLU A 224 -4.68 7.24 10.97
CA GLU A 224 -4.83 7.80 12.32
C GLU A 224 -3.72 8.82 12.64
N GLY A 225 -2.47 8.57 12.25
CA GLY A 225 -1.38 9.50 12.46
C GLY A 225 -1.60 10.84 11.76
N SER A 226 -2.19 10.81 10.54
CA SER A 226 -2.60 12.04 9.83
C SER A 226 -3.74 12.77 10.52
N GLN A 227 -4.68 12.04 11.14
CA GLN A 227 -5.75 12.64 11.95
C GLN A 227 -5.16 13.33 13.17
N LEU A 228 -4.24 12.68 13.89
CA LEU A 228 -3.55 13.24 15.07
C LEU A 228 -2.72 14.46 14.71
N THR A 229 -2.00 14.43 13.61
CA THR A 229 -1.24 15.58 13.11
C THR A 229 -2.13 16.81 12.94
N ALA A 230 -3.32 16.63 12.35
CA ALA A 230 -4.27 17.74 12.18
C ALA A 230 -4.87 18.22 13.51
N LEU A 231 -5.09 17.30 14.49
CA LEU A 231 -5.52 17.67 15.85
C LEU A 231 -4.48 18.51 16.59
N LEU A 232 -3.20 18.15 16.46
CA LEU A 232 -2.09 18.85 17.13
C LEU A 232 -1.91 20.29 16.65
N VAL A 233 -2.43 20.66 15.47
CA VAL A 233 -2.46 22.05 15.01
C VAL A 233 -3.28 22.94 15.95
N GLY A 234 -4.26 22.38 16.67
CA GLY A 234 -5.12 23.13 17.58
C GLY A 234 -6.02 24.15 16.87
N ALA A 235 -6.41 23.87 15.62
CA ALA A 235 -7.28 24.75 14.85
C ALA A 235 -8.63 24.95 15.57
N ALA A 236 -9.04 26.22 15.74
CA ALA A 236 -10.26 26.63 16.46
C ALA A 236 -11.12 27.58 15.62
N PRO A 237 -12.41 27.72 15.95
CA PRO A 237 -13.31 28.64 15.25
C PRO A 237 -12.75 30.04 15.10
N GLY A 238 -12.87 30.61 13.90
CA GLY A 238 -12.42 31.97 13.56
C GLY A 238 -10.93 32.11 13.22
N MET A 239 -10.12 31.07 13.38
CA MET A 239 -8.69 31.10 13.06
C MET A 239 -8.43 31.19 11.55
N GLN A 240 -7.23 31.66 11.20
CA GLN A 240 -6.64 31.52 9.85
C GLN A 240 -5.54 30.47 9.93
N VAL A 241 -5.64 29.44 9.09
CA VAL A 241 -4.71 28.31 9.06
C VAL A 241 -4.17 28.15 7.64
N ILE A 242 -2.87 27.88 7.51
CA ILE A 242 -2.25 27.52 6.24
C ILE A 242 -1.87 26.04 6.28
N ASP A 243 -2.42 25.25 5.36
CA ASP A 243 -1.98 23.89 5.08
C ASP A 243 -1.05 23.94 3.85
N PHE A 244 0.26 23.99 4.11
CA PHE A 244 1.26 24.26 3.06
C PHE A 244 1.51 23.05 2.15
N CYS A 245 1.25 21.84 2.64
CA CYS A 245 1.39 20.60 1.87
C CYS A 245 0.08 19.79 1.99
N THR A 246 -0.98 20.33 1.43
CA THR A 246 -2.33 19.82 1.67
C THR A 246 -2.60 18.45 1.04
N GLY A 247 -1.91 18.11 -0.06
CA GLY A 247 -2.16 16.90 -0.83
C GLY A 247 -3.64 16.83 -1.27
N SER A 248 -4.32 15.74 -0.91
CA SER A 248 -5.77 15.57 -1.16
C SER A 248 -6.68 16.35 -0.20
N GLY A 249 -6.13 17.18 0.70
CA GLY A 249 -6.91 17.99 1.62
C GLY A 249 -7.36 17.29 2.91
N GLY A 250 -6.93 16.07 3.17
CA GLY A 250 -7.39 15.29 4.33
C GLY A 250 -7.19 15.99 5.66
N LYS A 251 -6.02 16.63 5.90
CA LYS A 251 -5.75 17.40 7.13
C LYS A 251 -6.53 18.72 7.16
N ALA A 252 -6.61 19.41 6.02
CA ALA A 252 -7.41 20.63 5.90
C ALA A 252 -8.89 20.38 6.26
N LEU A 253 -9.46 19.23 5.85
CA LEU A 253 -10.84 18.87 6.21
C LEU A 253 -11.01 18.59 7.71
N VAL A 254 -10.03 17.98 8.38
CA VAL A 254 -10.04 17.84 9.86
C VAL A 254 -10.07 19.21 10.52
N MET A 255 -9.14 20.08 10.12
CA MET A 255 -9.04 21.43 10.68
C MET A 255 -10.32 22.24 10.44
N GLY A 256 -10.92 22.14 9.25
CA GLY A 256 -12.22 22.74 8.95
C GLY A 256 -13.34 22.27 9.86
N GLY A 257 -13.34 20.97 10.19
CA GLY A 257 -14.26 20.40 11.18
C GLY A 257 -14.05 20.94 12.58
N LEU A 258 -12.81 21.03 13.05
CA LEU A 258 -12.44 21.60 14.35
C LEU A 258 -12.78 23.10 14.44
N MET A 259 -12.61 23.82 13.36
CA MET A 259 -12.98 25.23 13.22
C MET A 259 -14.50 25.47 13.08
N GLN A 260 -15.30 24.41 13.12
CA GLN A 260 -16.76 24.48 12.92
C GLN A 260 -17.14 25.23 11.65
N ASN A 261 -16.34 25.03 10.59
CA ASN A 261 -16.49 25.69 9.30
C ASN A 261 -16.50 27.23 9.37
N THR A 262 -15.86 27.83 10.36
CA THR A 262 -15.66 29.27 10.54
C THR A 262 -14.20 29.64 10.47
N GLY A 263 -13.89 30.86 10.02
CA GLY A 263 -12.50 31.29 9.77
C GLY A 263 -12.03 31.00 8.35
N ARG A 264 -10.72 30.75 8.16
CA ARG A 264 -10.14 30.58 6.83
C ARG A 264 -9.06 29.51 6.84
N ILE A 265 -9.12 28.58 5.88
CA ILE A 265 -8.02 27.64 5.58
C ILE A 265 -7.48 27.96 4.20
N VAL A 266 -6.16 28.19 4.09
CA VAL A 266 -5.46 28.32 2.83
C VAL A 266 -4.73 27.01 2.58
N ALA A 267 -5.25 26.21 1.66
CA ALA A 267 -4.68 24.93 1.26
C ALA A 267 -3.75 25.14 0.07
N MET A 268 -2.49 24.76 0.20
CA MET A 268 -1.43 24.89 -0.81
C MET A 268 -0.79 23.56 -1.09
N ASP A 269 -0.39 23.32 -2.33
CA ASP A 269 0.41 22.17 -2.71
C ASP A 269 1.24 22.47 -3.97
N CYS A 270 2.44 21.92 -4.05
CA CYS A 270 3.30 22.09 -5.22
C CYS A 270 2.89 21.22 -6.42
N LEU A 271 2.04 20.22 -6.19
CA LEU A 271 1.62 19.22 -7.18
C LEU A 271 0.14 19.35 -7.59
N LEU A 272 -0.41 20.55 -7.64
CA LEU A 272 -1.82 20.83 -8.02
C LEU A 272 -2.27 20.12 -9.30
N TYR A 273 -1.37 19.93 -10.26
CA TYR A 273 -1.64 19.25 -11.53
C TYR A 273 -1.53 17.72 -11.47
N THR A 274 -1.07 17.14 -10.36
CA THR A 274 -0.87 15.68 -10.23
C THR A 274 -1.94 14.98 -9.41
N SER A 275 -2.74 15.74 -8.68
CA SER A 275 -3.83 15.23 -7.86
C SER A 275 -5.14 15.77 -8.39
N PRO A 276 -5.85 15.03 -9.28
CA PRO A 276 -7.20 15.45 -9.67
C PRO A 276 -8.06 15.52 -8.41
N SER A 277 -8.83 16.58 -8.27
CA SER A 277 -9.80 16.71 -7.19
C SER A 277 -10.72 15.49 -7.18
N PRO A 278 -11.03 14.92 -6.01
CA PRO A 278 -12.02 13.82 -5.94
C PRO A 278 -13.41 14.23 -6.44
N ARG A 279 -13.61 15.48 -6.77
CA ARG A 279 -14.88 16.07 -7.23
C ARG A 279 -14.89 16.47 -8.71
N ASP A 280 -13.78 16.30 -9.44
CA ASP A 280 -13.67 16.55 -10.88
C ASP A 280 -14.03 15.34 -11.74
#